data_8112bdbe6cd1dbb10f9e1adf02d83213
#
_entry.id   8112bdbe6cd1dbb10f9e1adf02d83213
#
_cell.length_a   1.000
_cell.length_b   1.000
_cell.length_c   1.000
_cell.angle_alpha   90.00
_cell.angle_beta   90.00
_cell.angle_gamma   90.00
#
_symmetry.space_group_name_H-M   'P 1'
#
loop_
_entity.id
_entity.type
_entity.pdbx_description
1 polymer ?
#
loop_
_entity_poly.entity_id
_entity_poly.type
_entity_poly.pdbx_seq_one_letter_code
_entity_poly.pdbx_strand_id
1 'polypeptide(L)'
;MVRKILPLVVAVFACWLALFAQPDFKQIERDREPDLKPTWYFFDWAAKAPYAPVFHVLDTESSLGRYAKRTKAITLKDLVKFHGHLCDGLVTAAVALNLGFKVLYPEGVIDRTDTGCVTNNSPCFGDVAAYLTGGRIRFGTQKIDPKMGNEFILYRFSTREAVHIAMKPGVFPDELAQLEKKIRSGNFSPADIDRCQKMQWDFARKVLNTPPEQLFTVKKLPDFDWKPDEYPNRGVRGDILLKNAP
;
A
#
# COMPACT_ATOMS: atom_id res chain seq x y z
N MET A 1 -31.18 -50.83 -3.16
CA MET A 1 -30.49 -49.71 -3.87
C MET A 1 -29.86 -48.67 -2.97
N VAL A 2 -29.72 -48.87 -1.67
CA VAL A 2 -29.25 -47.86 -0.68
C VAL A 2 -27.78 -48.06 -0.22
N ARG A 3 -27.14 -49.19 -0.57
CA ARG A 3 -25.81 -49.54 -0.05
C ARG A 3 -24.58 -48.98 -0.82
N LYS A 4 -24.76 -48.31 -1.97
CA LYS A 4 -23.62 -47.78 -2.78
C LYS A 4 -23.41 -46.27 -2.68
N ILE A 5 -24.31 -45.53 -2.04
CA ILE A 5 -24.22 -44.07 -1.95
C ILE A 5 -23.41 -43.59 -0.71
N LEU A 6 -23.39 -44.41 0.36
CA LEU A 6 -22.74 -44.06 1.63
C LEU A 6 -21.21 -43.83 1.56
N PRO A 7 -20.42 -44.66 0.82
CA PRO A 7 -18.98 -44.41 0.74
C PRO A 7 -18.60 -43.18 -0.09
N LEU A 8 -19.42 -42.78 -1.06
CA LEU A 8 -19.14 -41.62 -1.88
C LEU A 8 -19.40 -40.31 -1.13
N VAL A 9 -20.44 -40.28 -0.30
CA VAL A 9 -20.77 -39.11 0.52
C VAL A 9 -19.72 -38.88 1.61
N VAL A 10 -19.23 -39.97 2.23
CA VAL A 10 -18.16 -39.89 3.24
C VAL A 10 -16.83 -39.45 2.64
N ALA A 11 -16.50 -39.88 1.41
CA ALA A 11 -15.30 -39.46 0.71
C ALA A 11 -15.35 -37.99 0.30
N VAL A 12 -16.51 -37.48 -0.14
CA VAL A 12 -16.70 -36.08 -0.49
C VAL A 12 -16.63 -35.18 0.77
N PHE A 13 -17.23 -35.62 1.88
CA PHE A 13 -17.13 -34.89 3.15
C PHE A 13 -15.71 -34.89 3.73
N ALA A 14 -14.96 -35.97 3.61
CA ALA A 14 -13.56 -36.02 4.03
C ALA A 14 -12.66 -35.15 3.18
N CYS A 15 -12.90 -35.04 1.84
CA CYS A 15 -12.20 -34.10 0.98
C CYS A 15 -12.55 -32.65 1.29
N TRP A 16 -13.80 -32.35 1.65
CA TRP A 16 -14.22 -30.99 2.04
C TRP A 16 -13.58 -30.58 3.37
N LEU A 17 -13.50 -31.48 4.34
CA LEU A 17 -12.82 -31.21 5.63
C LEU A 17 -11.31 -31.00 5.46
N ALA A 18 -10.66 -31.70 4.52
CA ALA A 18 -9.25 -31.49 4.22
C ALA A 18 -8.95 -30.13 3.55
N LEU A 19 -9.90 -29.60 2.76
CA LEU A 19 -9.79 -28.27 2.13
C LEU A 19 -9.92 -27.12 3.13
N PHE A 20 -10.49 -27.35 4.30
CA PHE A 20 -10.67 -26.38 5.39
C PHE A 20 -9.89 -26.77 6.66
N ALA A 21 -8.89 -27.67 6.55
CA ALA A 21 -7.99 -27.94 7.66
C ALA A 21 -7.31 -26.64 8.08
N GLN A 22 -7.71 -26.10 9.22
CA GLN A 22 -7.07 -24.92 9.80
C GLN A 22 -5.60 -25.27 10.06
N PRO A 23 -4.66 -24.35 9.75
CA PRO A 23 -3.27 -24.58 10.09
C PRO A 23 -3.13 -24.83 11.60
N ASP A 24 -2.29 -25.78 11.97
CA ASP A 24 -1.98 -26.01 13.38
C ASP A 24 -1.19 -24.82 13.94
N PHE A 25 -1.90 -23.88 14.54
CA PHE A 25 -1.31 -22.68 15.14
C PHE A 25 -0.29 -23.02 16.23
N LYS A 26 -0.40 -24.16 16.92
CA LYS A 26 0.62 -24.60 17.88
C LYS A 26 1.90 -25.04 17.19
N GLN A 27 1.81 -25.62 15.99
CA GLN A 27 2.99 -25.94 15.18
C GLN A 27 3.64 -24.65 14.66
N ILE A 28 2.85 -23.71 14.15
CA ILE A 28 3.33 -22.41 13.71
C ILE A 28 4.02 -21.64 14.84
N GLU A 29 3.49 -21.71 16.07
CA GLU A 29 4.14 -21.10 17.25
C GLU A 29 5.46 -21.78 17.64
N ARG A 30 5.56 -23.09 17.48
CA ARG A 30 6.81 -23.84 17.76
C ARG A 30 7.90 -23.55 16.74
N ASP A 31 7.51 -23.29 15.49
CA ASP A 31 8.43 -22.99 14.40
C ASP A 31 8.85 -21.51 14.35
N ARG A 32 8.25 -20.66 15.21
CA ARG A 32 8.68 -19.27 15.36
C ARG A 32 10.00 -19.22 16.12
N GLU A 33 10.96 -18.52 15.53
CA GLU A 33 12.17 -18.16 16.29
C GLU A 33 11.77 -17.22 17.44
N PRO A 34 12.08 -17.60 18.70
CA PRO A 34 11.66 -16.83 19.88
C PRO A 34 12.31 -15.44 19.97
N ASP A 35 13.35 -15.18 19.20
CA ASP A 35 14.13 -13.95 19.24
C ASP A 35 14.01 -13.10 17.98
N LEU A 36 12.78 -12.86 17.51
CA LEU A 36 12.57 -11.85 16.49
C LEU A 36 13.02 -10.48 17.03
N LYS A 37 14.21 -10.05 16.61
CA LYS A 37 14.72 -8.72 16.96
C LYS A 37 13.70 -7.67 16.58
N PRO A 38 13.52 -6.60 17.35
CA PRO A 38 12.54 -5.54 17.06
C PRO A 38 12.66 -4.89 15.68
N THR A 39 13.73 -5.19 14.95
CA THR A 39 14.05 -4.65 13.62
C THR A 39 13.83 -5.63 12.47
N TRP A 40 13.28 -6.80 12.70
CA TRP A 40 13.10 -7.85 11.68
C TRP A 40 12.28 -7.39 10.45
N TYR A 41 11.36 -6.45 10.62
CA TYR A 41 10.50 -5.92 9.56
C TYR A 41 11.07 -4.68 8.85
N PHE A 42 12.17 -4.10 9.34
CA PHE A 42 12.75 -2.88 8.79
C PHE A 42 14.28 -2.91 8.79
N PHE A 43 14.85 -2.66 7.64
CA PHE A 43 16.29 -2.74 7.43
C PHE A 43 16.95 -1.35 7.54
N ASP A 44 18.09 -1.26 8.23
CA ASP A 44 18.86 -0.03 8.40
C ASP A 44 19.23 0.65 7.08
N TRP A 45 19.52 -0.15 6.04
CA TRP A 45 19.83 0.39 4.74
C TRP A 45 18.67 1.20 4.13
N ALA A 46 17.43 0.88 4.44
CA ALA A 46 16.27 1.63 3.97
C ALA A 46 16.13 2.97 4.71
N ALA A 47 16.37 2.98 6.03
CA ALA A 47 16.32 4.20 6.83
C ALA A 47 17.41 5.22 6.46
N LYS A 48 18.59 4.71 6.08
CA LYS A 48 19.79 5.53 5.78
C LYS A 48 19.94 5.89 4.31
N ALA A 49 19.02 5.41 3.46
CA ALA A 49 19.08 5.67 2.03
C ALA A 49 18.86 7.17 1.72
N PRO A 50 19.56 7.72 0.71
CA PRO A 50 19.53 9.16 0.42
C PRO A 50 18.16 9.68 0.01
N TYR A 51 17.30 8.83 -0.56
CA TYR A 51 15.96 9.20 -1.01
C TYR A 51 14.86 8.54 -0.18
N ALA A 52 15.17 8.06 1.04
CA ALA A 52 14.15 7.58 1.98
C ALA A 52 13.24 8.76 2.39
N PRO A 53 11.94 8.75 2.05
CA PRO A 53 11.09 9.90 2.30
C PRO A 53 10.69 10.00 3.77
N VAL A 54 10.54 11.24 4.24
CA VAL A 54 9.86 11.60 5.48
C VAL A 54 8.72 12.53 5.11
N PHE A 55 7.51 12.22 5.55
CA PHE A 55 6.31 13.00 5.27
C PHE A 55 5.87 13.75 6.51
N HIS A 56 5.61 15.04 6.38
CA HIS A 56 4.96 15.82 7.42
C HIS A 56 3.47 15.90 7.12
N VAL A 57 2.65 15.40 8.02
CA VAL A 57 1.21 15.33 7.81
C VAL A 57 0.45 16.09 8.87
N LEU A 58 -0.66 16.70 8.45
CA LEU A 58 -1.64 17.30 9.34
C LEU A 58 -2.91 16.43 9.34
N ASP A 59 -3.51 16.28 10.51
CA ASP A 59 -4.73 15.51 10.71
C ASP A 59 -5.58 16.15 11.81
N THR A 60 -6.73 15.56 12.12
CA THR A 60 -7.54 15.94 13.27
C THR A 60 -6.97 15.37 14.57
N GLU A 61 -7.19 16.06 15.70
CA GLU A 61 -6.73 15.58 17.02
C GLU A 61 -7.72 14.60 17.67
N SER A 62 -8.97 14.63 17.25
CA SER A 62 -10.02 13.80 17.85
C SER A 62 -10.96 13.21 16.82
N SER A 63 -11.78 12.26 17.25
CA SER A 63 -12.83 11.64 16.41
C SER A 63 -13.93 12.62 15.96
N LEU A 64 -14.04 13.77 16.60
CA LEU A 64 -15.03 14.79 16.26
C LEU A 64 -14.47 15.97 15.47
N GLY A 65 -13.18 16.00 15.23
CA GLY A 65 -12.51 17.03 14.44
C GLY A 65 -11.63 17.96 15.26
N ARG A 66 -11.33 19.10 14.75
CA ARG A 66 -10.28 20.08 15.01
C ARG A 66 -8.94 19.63 14.44
N TYR A 67 -8.27 20.54 13.77
CA TYR A 67 -6.92 20.30 13.34
C TYR A 67 -5.97 20.14 14.51
N ALA A 68 -5.05 19.21 14.37
CA ALA A 68 -3.89 19.14 15.24
C ALA A 68 -3.06 20.43 15.10
N LYS A 69 -2.57 20.95 16.22
CA LYS A 69 -1.70 22.14 16.23
C LYS A 69 -0.28 21.82 15.75
N ARG A 70 0.06 20.54 15.60
CA ARG A 70 1.39 20.05 15.23
C ARG A 70 1.29 19.01 14.14
N THR A 71 2.24 19.04 13.22
CA THR A 71 2.38 17.98 12.22
C THR A 71 2.96 16.71 12.85
N LYS A 72 2.63 15.58 12.24
CA LYS A 72 3.22 14.28 12.54
C LYS A 72 4.20 13.92 11.44
N ALA A 73 5.34 13.36 11.79
CA ALA A 73 6.26 12.78 10.82
C ALA A 73 5.89 11.32 10.56
N ILE A 74 5.81 10.93 9.29
CA ILE A 74 5.63 9.55 8.85
C ILE A 74 6.88 9.17 8.07
N THR A 75 7.52 8.07 8.47
CA THR A 75 8.73 7.53 7.86
C THR A 75 8.43 6.21 7.14
N LEU A 76 9.39 5.69 6.38
CA LEU A 76 9.28 4.33 5.82
C LEU A 76 9.03 3.28 6.91
N LYS A 77 9.60 3.44 8.10
CA LYS A 77 9.39 2.52 9.21
C LYS A 77 7.92 2.46 9.64
N ASP A 78 7.24 3.60 9.65
CA ASP A 78 5.82 3.67 9.99
C ASP A 78 4.96 3.02 8.92
N LEU A 79 5.30 3.21 7.65
CA LEU A 79 4.64 2.55 6.52
C LEU A 79 4.84 1.03 6.58
N VAL A 80 6.05 0.56 6.89
CA VAL A 80 6.34 -0.88 7.05
C VAL A 80 5.58 -1.49 8.21
N LYS A 81 5.45 -0.79 9.34
CA LYS A 81 4.63 -1.24 10.48
C LYS A 81 3.16 -1.41 10.10
N PHE A 82 2.64 -0.48 9.30
CA PHE A 82 1.26 -0.54 8.85
C PHE A 82 1.04 -1.66 7.84
N HIS A 83 1.94 -1.79 6.85
CA HIS A 83 1.85 -2.77 5.77
C HIS A 83 2.25 -4.20 6.20
N GLY A 84 3.10 -4.33 7.22
CA GLY A 84 3.55 -5.60 7.78
C GLY A 84 4.96 -6.05 7.36
N HIS A 85 5.51 -5.53 6.26
CA HIS A 85 6.86 -5.87 5.80
C HIS A 85 7.45 -4.79 4.88
N LEU A 86 8.77 -4.82 4.69
CA LEU A 86 9.46 -3.99 3.71
C LEU A 86 9.53 -4.71 2.36
N CYS A 87 8.87 -4.16 1.35
CA CYS A 87 8.93 -4.66 -0.03
C CYS A 87 9.20 -3.53 -1.02
N ASP A 88 9.47 -3.89 -2.25
CA ASP A 88 9.69 -2.96 -3.36
C ASP A 88 8.46 -2.12 -3.70
N GLY A 89 7.27 -2.72 -3.63
CA GLY A 89 6.01 -2.00 -3.88
C GLY A 89 5.76 -0.89 -2.86
N LEU A 90 5.99 -1.15 -1.56
CA LEU A 90 5.89 -0.13 -0.51
C LEU A 90 6.87 1.01 -0.74
N VAL A 91 8.13 0.69 -1.03
CA VAL A 91 9.19 1.69 -1.28
C VAL A 91 8.87 2.51 -2.54
N THR A 92 8.47 1.84 -3.62
CA THR A 92 8.05 2.48 -4.87
C THR A 92 6.92 3.46 -4.62
N ALA A 93 5.87 3.05 -3.92
CA ALA A 93 4.74 3.90 -3.59
C ALA A 93 5.15 5.12 -2.74
N ALA A 94 5.96 4.91 -1.71
CA ALA A 94 6.42 5.98 -0.85
C ALA A 94 7.23 7.04 -1.62
N VAL A 95 8.18 6.61 -2.46
CA VAL A 95 9.02 7.53 -3.24
C VAL A 95 8.21 8.25 -4.33
N ALA A 96 7.32 7.53 -5.03
CA ALA A 96 6.44 8.12 -6.05
C ALA A 96 5.50 9.17 -5.44
N LEU A 97 4.81 8.83 -4.37
CA LEU A 97 3.88 9.74 -3.69
C LEU A 97 4.58 10.97 -3.11
N ASN A 98 5.82 10.82 -2.62
CA ASN A 98 6.61 11.97 -2.16
C ASN A 98 6.85 13.01 -3.26
N LEU A 99 7.10 12.57 -4.50
CA LEU A 99 7.18 13.49 -5.64
C LEU A 99 5.85 14.20 -5.92
N GLY A 100 4.76 13.46 -5.93
CA GLY A 100 3.43 14.03 -6.16
C GLY A 100 3.03 15.02 -5.06
N PHE A 101 3.31 14.71 -3.80
CA PHE A 101 3.03 15.61 -2.68
C PHE A 101 3.82 16.91 -2.73
N LYS A 102 5.06 16.90 -3.18
CA LYS A 102 5.85 18.14 -3.38
C LYS A 102 5.19 19.11 -4.39
N VAL A 103 4.44 18.58 -5.36
CA VAL A 103 3.71 19.39 -6.33
C VAL A 103 2.36 19.85 -5.78
N LEU A 104 1.65 18.93 -5.09
CA LEU A 104 0.29 19.20 -4.59
C LEU A 104 0.29 20.01 -3.28
N TYR A 105 1.34 19.88 -2.48
CA TYR A 105 1.56 20.55 -1.19
C TYR A 105 2.95 21.20 -1.16
N PRO A 106 3.18 22.29 -1.92
CA PRO A 106 4.49 22.94 -2.00
C PRO A 106 4.94 23.50 -0.64
N GLU A 107 4.01 23.70 0.31
CA GLU A 107 4.27 24.06 1.69
C GLU A 107 4.91 22.94 2.52
N GLY A 108 4.99 21.71 1.99
CA GLY A 108 5.63 20.56 2.61
C GLY A 108 4.79 19.83 3.68
N VAL A 109 3.53 20.22 3.88
CA VAL A 109 2.62 19.59 4.85
C VAL A 109 1.41 19.00 4.14
N ILE A 110 1.25 17.69 4.24
CA ILE A 110 0.14 16.94 3.63
C ILE A 110 -1.07 17.01 4.57
N ASP A 111 -2.15 17.59 4.11
CA ASP A 111 -3.42 17.56 4.85
C ASP A 111 -4.17 16.26 4.56
N ARG A 112 -4.14 15.32 5.50
CA ARG A 112 -4.82 14.03 5.41
C ARG A 112 -6.35 14.13 5.44
N THR A 113 -6.90 15.29 5.73
CA THR A 113 -8.34 15.54 5.68
C THR A 113 -8.81 16.11 4.34
N ASP A 114 -7.84 16.51 3.48
CA ASP A 114 -8.05 17.23 2.22
C ASP A 114 -7.47 16.49 1.01
N THR A 115 -6.96 15.28 1.21
CA THR A 115 -6.27 14.51 0.16
C THR A 115 -7.03 13.27 -0.24
N GLY A 116 -7.16 13.05 -1.56
CA GLY A 116 -7.60 11.80 -2.16
C GLY A 116 -6.51 11.14 -2.99
N CYS A 117 -6.61 9.84 -3.20
CA CYS A 117 -5.69 9.09 -4.04
C CYS A 117 -6.38 8.00 -4.86
N VAL A 118 -5.98 7.87 -6.14
CA VAL A 118 -6.31 6.71 -6.98
C VAL A 118 -5.06 5.84 -7.10
N THR A 119 -5.21 4.54 -6.88
CA THR A 119 -4.15 3.54 -6.99
C THR A 119 -4.61 2.35 -7.83
N ASN A 120 -3.67 1.52 -8.26
CA ASN A 120 -4.01 0.18 -8.75
C ASN A 120 -4.46 -0.73 -7.61
N ASN A 121 -4.77 -2.01 -7.92
CA ASN A 121 -5.22 -3.00 -6.95
C ASN A 121 -4.06 -3.68 -6.17
N SER A 122 -2.91 -3.04 -6.04
CA SER A 122 -1.80 -3.55 -5.22
C SER A 122 -2.03 -3.20 -3.74
N PRO A 123 -1.93 -4.16 -2.80
CA PRO A 123 -2.01 -3.86 -1.38
C PRO A 123 -0.92 -2.87 -0.94
N CYS A 124 0.30 -3.00 -1.46
CA CYS A 124 1.40 -2.09 -1.14
C CYS A 124 1.06 -0.63 -1.50
N PHE A 125 0.51 -0.40 -2.70
CA PHE A 125 0.13 0.93 -3.18
C PHE A 125 -1.07 1.48 -2.40
N GLY A 126 -2.07 0.62 -2.17
CA GLY A 126 -3.27 0.97 -1.42
C GLY A 126 -2.97 1.38 0.02
N ASP A 127 -2.14 0.60 0.72
CA ASP A 127 -1.78 0.85 2.12
C ASP A 127 -0.96 2.13 2.29
N VAL A 128 0.06 2.33 1.45
CA VAL A 128 0.87 3.56 1.49
C VAL A 128 0.03 4.78 1.20
N ALA A 129 -0.82 4.72 0.16
CA ALA A 129 -1.74 5.80 -0.17
C ALA A 129 -2.71 6.09 0.99
N ALA A 130 -3.35 5.07 1.56
CA ALA A 130 -4.27 5.22 2.69
C ALA A 130 -3.59 5.87 3.90
N TYR A 131 -2.38 5.41 4.23
CA TYR A 131 -1.69 5.90 5.41
C TYR A 131 -1.21 7.34 5.25
N LEU A 132 -0.73 7.72 4.07
CA LEU A 132 -0.23 9.08 3.81
C LEU A 132 -1.35 10.10 3.58
N THR A 133 -2.42 9.73 2.88
CA THR A 133 -3.51 10.64 2.52
C THR A 133 -4.66 10.67 3.52
N GLY A 134 -4.70 9.72 4.47
CA GLY A 134 -5.90 9.51 5.30
C GLY A 134 -7.09 8.97 4.49
N GLY A 135 -6.86 8.58 3.23
CA GLY A 135 -7.89 8.08 2.32
C GLY A 135 -8.52 6.77 2.78
N ARG A 136 -9.78 6.60 2.45
CA ARG A 136 -10.53 5.38 2.71
C ARG A 136 -11.48 5.11 1.55
N ILE A 137 -11.46 3.89 1.03
CA ILE A 137 -12.40 3.44 -0.01
C ILE A 137 -13.84 3.67 0.47
N ARG A 138 -14.15 3.25 1.71
CA ARG A 138 -15.48 3.40 2.31
C ARG A 138 -16.01 4.84 2.29
N PHE A 139 -15.16 5.83 2.35
CA PHE A 139 -15.55 7.25 2.36
C PHE A 139 -15.41 7.92 0.99
N GLY A 140 -14.98 7.17 -0.02
CA GLY A 140 -14.76 7.68 -1.38
C GLY A 140 -13.60 8.68 -1.48
N THR A 141 -12.65 8.62 -0.54
CA THR A 141 -11.43 9.45 -0.57
C THR A 141 -10.19 8.67 -1.02
N GLN A 142 -10.35 7.37 -1.26
CA GLN A 142 -9.39 6.51 -1.94
C GLN A 142 -10.14 5.68 -2.98
N LYS A 143 -9.58 5.56 -4.18
CA LYS A 143 -10.14 4.79 -5.27
C LYS A 143 -9.14 3.76 -5.78
N ILE A 144 -9.66 2.64 -6.27
CA ILE A 144 -8.87 1.60 -6.92
C ILE A 144 -9.28 1.56 -8.39
N ASP A 145 -8.30 1.78 -9.27
CA ASP A 145 -8.45 1.51 -10.70
C ASP A 145 -7.51 0.34 -11.09
N PRO A 146 -8.04 -0.85 -11.32
CA PRO A 146 -7.22 -2.03 -11.64
C PRO A 146 -6.50 -1.93 -12.99
N LYS A 147 -6.83 -0.93 -13.81
CA LYS A 147 -6.15 -0.68 -15.09
C LYS A 147 -4.87 0.14 -14.93
N MET A 148 -4.69 0.81 -13.81
CA MET A 148 -3.47 1.54 -13.52
C MET A 148 -2.29 0.59 -13.32
N GLY A 149 -1.13 0.96 -13.85
CA GLY A 149 0.14 0.29 -13.62
C GLY A 149 0.82 0.76 -12.32
N ASN A 150 2.13 0.97 -12.39
CA ASN A 150 2.91 1.54 -11.28
C ASN A 150 2.76 3.07 -11.26
N GLU A 151 1.55 3.53 -10.99
CA GLU A 151 1.16 4.94 -11.07
C GLU A 151 0.10 5.31 -10.02
N PHE A 152 -0.05 6.61 -9.78
CA PHE A 152 -0.96 7.19 -8.80
C PHE A 152 -1.58 8.47 -9.36
N ILE A 153 -2.79 8.81 -8.87
CA ILE A 153 -3.34 10.14 -8.98
C ILE A 153 -3.58 10.65 -7.57
N LEU A 154 -2.93 11.75 -7.21
CA LEU A 154 -3.22 12.50 -5.99
C LEU A 154 -4.18 13.64 -6.31
N TYR A 155 -5.10 13.92 -5.39
CA TYR A 155 -6.10 14.98 -5.51
C TYR A 155 -6.22 15.77 -4.21
N ARG A 156 -6.24 17.09 -4.31
CA ARG A 156 -6.50 18.00 -3.18
C ARG A 156 -7.91 18.56 -3.32
N PHE A 157 -8.79 18.21 -2.38
CA PHE A 157 -10.22 18.56 -2.47
C PHE A 157 -10.49 20.05 -2.41
N SER A 158 -9.76 20.79 -1.57
CA SER A 158 -9.94 22.23 -1.38
C SER A 158 -9.57 23.07 -2.62
N THR A 159 -8.54 22.66 -3.35
CA THR A 159 -8.05 23.36 -4.54
C THR A 159 -8.53 22.74 -5.84
N ARG A 160 -9.06 21.50 -5.80
CA ARG A 160 -9.40 20.68 -6.96
C ARG A 160 -8.22 20.37 -7.88
N GLU A 161 -7.02 20.47 -7.38
CA GLU A 161 -5.82 20.12 -8.13
C GLU A 161 -5.58 18.61 -8.08
N ALA A 162 -5.17 18.06 -9.22
CA ALA A 162 -4.77 16.66 -9.34
C ALA A 162 -3.37 16.55 -9.92
N VAL A 163 -2.63 15.52 -9.46
CA VAL A 163 -1.29 15.21 -9.93
C VAL A 163 -1.21 13.73 -10.25
N HIS A 164 -0.77 13.41 -11.46
CA HIS A 164 -0.48 12.05 -11.89
C HIS A 164 1.01 11.76 -11.71
N ILE A 165 1.33 10.67 -11.05
CA ILE A 165 2.68 10.17 -10.85
C ILE A 165 2.77 8.79 -11.48
N ALA A 166 3.73 8.57 -12.38
CA ALA A 166 3.90 7.29 -13.04
C ALA A 166 5.37 6.87 -13.07
N MET A 167 5.63 5.60 -12.83
CA MET A 167 6.94 5.01 -13.06
C MET A 167 7.28 5.05 -14.55
N LYS A 168 8.51 5.46 -14.88
CA LYS A 168 8.97 5.49 -16.27
C LYS A 168 9.13 4.08 -16.84
N PRO A 169 8.89 3.90 -18.15
CA PRO A 169 9.13 2.63 -18.82
C PRO A 169 10.57 2.12 -18.60
N GLY A 170 10.74 0.81 -18.42
CA GLY A 170 12.03 0.16 -18.23
C GLY A 170 12.67 0.34 -16.84
N VAL A 171 12.02 1.05 -15.90
CA VAL A 171 12.52 1.20 -14.52
C VAL A 171 12.28 -0.06 -13.71
N PHE A 172 11.07 -0.63 -13.79
CA PHE A 172 10.75 -1.90 -13.13
C PHE A 172 11.44 -3.05 -13.87
N PRO A 173 12.16 -3.96 -13.17
CA PRO A 173 12.90 -5.02 -13.83
C PRO A 173 11.97 -6.07 -14.48
N ASP A 174 12.14 -6.33 -15.77
CA ASP A 174 11.33 -7.31 -16.50
C ASP A 174 11.46 -8.71 -15.90
N GLU A 175 12.65 -9.09 -15.46
CA GLU A 175 12.89 -10.40 -14.83
C GLU A 175 12.10 -10.55 -13.53
N LEU A 176 12.03 -9.51 -12.70
CA LEU A 176 11.21 -9.50 -11.50
C LEU A 176 9.73 -9.62 -11.85
N ALA A 177 9.25 -8.85 -12.84
CA ALA A 177 7.86 -8.92 -13.29
C ALA A 177 7.47 -10.33 -13.76
N GLN A 178 8.35 -11.00 -14.52
CA GLN A 178 8.13 -12.37 -14.99
C GLN A 178 8.12 -13.37 -13.83
N LEU A 179 9.05 -13.25 -12.88
CA LEU A 179 9.11 -14.13 -11.71
C LEU A 179 7.88 -13.97 -10.80
N GLU A 180 7.46 -12.73 -10.54
CA GLU A 180 6.23 -12.45 -9.80
C GLU A 180 4.99 -13.01 -10.49
N LYS A 181 4.90 -12.88 -11.83
CA LYS A 181 3.80 -13.48 -12.61
C LYS A 181 3.80 -15.00 -12.48
N LYS A 182 4.97 -15.64 -12.58
CA LYS A 182 5.14 -17.08 -12.40
C LYS A 182 4.65 -17.53 -11.02
N ILE A 183 5.07 -16.82 -9.95
CA ILE A 183 4.67 -17.14 -8.57
C ILE A 183 3.15 -16.97 -8.40
N ARG A 184 2.58 -15.87 -8.87
CA ARG A 184 1.13 -15.63 -8.78
C ARG A 184 0.29 -16.64 -9.56
N SER A 185 0.83 -17.29 -10.59
CA SER A 185 0.14 -18.36 -11.31
C SER A 185 0.17 -19.73 -10.59
N GLY A 186 0.82 -19.83 -9.43
CA GLY A 186 0.94 -21.07 -8.67
C GLY A 186 2.04 -22.02 -9.19
N ASN A 187 2.77 -21.64 -10.24
CA ASN A 187 3.85 -22.46 -10.82
C ASN A 187 5.22 -21.99 -10.30
N PHE A 188 5.57 -22.35 -9.06
CA PHE A 188 6.81 -21.92 -8.42
C PHE A 188 7.39 -22.97 -7.47
N SER A 189 8.67 -22.85 -7.19
CA SER A 189 9.38 -23.56 -6.13
C SER A 189 9.65 -22.62 -4.93
N PRO A 190 10.00 -23.12 -3.74
CA PRO A 190 10.49 -22.30 -2.65
C PRO A 190 11.66 -21.38 -3.04
N ALA A 191 12.60 -21.88 -3.85
CA ALA A 191 13.73 -21.10 -4.36
C ALA A 191 13.29 -19.92 -5.24
N ASP A 192 12.18 -20.04 -5.98
CA ASP A 192 11.62 -18.91 -6.74
C ASP A 192 11.13 -17.80 -5.81
N ILE A 193 10.54 -18.14 -4.66
CA ILE A 193 10.10 -17.17 -3.66
C ILE A 193 11.29 -16.44 -3.08
N ASP A 194 12.34 -17.16 -2.65
CA ASP A 194 13.55 -16.58 -2.07
C ASP A 194 14.24 -15.64 -3.08
N ARG A 195 14.33 -16.07 -4.34
CA ARG A 195 14.88 -15.27 -5.43
C ARG A 195 14.03 -14.01 -5.65
N CYS A 196 12.71 -14.14 -5.70
CA CYS A 196 11.81 -13.01 -5.88
C CYS A 196 11.98 -11.98 -4.76
N GLN A 197 11.98 -12.42 -3.49
CA GLN A 197 12.19 -11.55 -2.34
C GLN A 197 13.54 -10.81 -2.41
N LYS A 198 14.62 -11.52 -2.80
CA LYS A 198 15.92 -10.87 -2.98
C LYS A 198 15.87 -9.81 -4.07
N MET A 199 15.26 -10.11 -5.22
CA MET A 199 15.12 -9.15 -6.33
C MET A 199 14.26 -7.94 -5.95
N GLN A 200 13.20 -8.13 -5.18
CA GLN A 200 12.37 -7.05 -4.64
C GLN A 200 13.17 -6.13 -3.71
N TRP A 201 14.00 -6.68 -2.83
CA TRP A 201 14.88 -5.86 -1.97
C TRP A 201 15.96 -5.13 -2.76
N ASP A 202 16.55 -5.77 -3.79
CA ASP A 202 17.53 -5.13 -4.66
C ASP A 202 16.90 -3.98 -5.45
N PHE A 203 15.67 -4.15 -5.93
CA PHE A 203 14.92 -3.08 -6.58
C PHE A 203 14.54 -1.96 -5.61
N ALA A 204 14.08 -2.29 -4.39
CA ALA A 204 13.83 -1.29 -3.35
C ALA A 204 15.08 -0.46 -3.02
N ARG A 205 16.26 -1.09 -2.92
CA ARG A 205 17.54 -0.38 -2.77
C ARG A 205 17.81 0.55 -3.94
N LYS A 206 17.63 0.07 -5.19
CA LYS A 206 17.78 0.91 -6.37
C LYS A 206 16.88 2.14 -6.29
N VAL A 207 15.61 1.97 -5.96
CA VAL A 207 14.64 3.09 -5.85
C VAL A 207 15.08 4.10 -4.80
N LEU A 208 15.53 3.65 -3.63
CA LEU A 208 15.96 4.53 -2.54
C LEU A 208 17.34 5.19 -2.74
N ASN A 209 18.12 4.73 -3.71
CA ASN A 209 19.45 5.28 -4.03
C ASN A 209 19.50 5.99 -5.37
N THR A 210 18.39 6.11 -6.08
CA THR A 210 18.29 6.81 -7.37
C THR A 210 17.46 8.07 -7.20
N PRO A 211 17.86 9.22 -7.76
CA PRO A 211 17.02 10.42 -7.76
C PRO A 211 15.61 10.11 -8.26
N PRO A 212 14.56 10.43 -7.49
CA PRO A 212 13.19 10.04 -7.83
C PRO A 212 12.72 10.52 -9.21
N GLU A 213 13.20 11.66 -9.65
CA GLU A 213 12.89 12.26 -10.96
C GLU A 213 13.45 11.43 -12.14
N GLN A 214 14.44 10.58 -11.89
CA GLN A 214 14.94 9.63 -12.89
C GLN A 214 14.03 8.41 -13.03
N LEU A 215 13.29 8.06 -11.98
CA LEU A 215 12.44 6.88 -11.90
C LEU A 215 10.97 7.17 -12.28
N PHE A 216 10.50 8.37 -11.97
CA PHE A 216 9.09 8.72 -12.12
C PHE A 216 8.90 9.97 -12.96
N THR A 217 7.71 10.10 -13.54
CA THR A 217 7.18 11.34 -14.10
C THR A 217 6.09 11.88 -13.19
N VAL A 218 5.98 13.21 -13.12
CA VAL A 218 4.90 13.90 -12.39
C VAL A 218 4.26 14.91 -13.32
N LYS A 219 2.93 14.89 -13.43
CA LYS A 219 2.17 15.79 -14.29
C LYS A 219 0.92 16.30 -13.57
N LYS A 220 0.65 17.62 -13.64
CA LYS A 220 -0.65 18.15 -13.24
C LYS A 220 -1.73 17.67 -14.21
N LEU A 221 -2.92 17.37 -13.68
CA LEU A 221 -4.11 16.98 -14.43
C LEU A 221 -5.16 18.08 -14.28
N PRO A 222 -5.18 19.10 -15.15
CA PRO A 222 -6.04 20.28 -14.97
C PRO A 222 -7.53 19.97 -15.05
N ASP A 223 -7.91 18.94 -15.82
CA ASP A 223 -9.30 18.57 -16.07
C ASP A 223 -9.76 17.34 -15.27
N PHE A 224 -8.98 16.95 -14.26
CA PHE A 224 -9.33 15.78 -13.44
C PHE A 224 -10.47 16.12 -12.48
N ASP A 225 -11.59 15.40 -12.63
CA ASP A 225 -12.74 15.52 -11.76
C ASP A 225 -12.81 14.33 -10.81
N TRP A 226 -12.76 14.61 -9.50
CA TRP A 226 -12.89 13.57 -8.49
C TRP A 226 -14.34 13.13 -8.37
N LYS A 227 -14.64 11.93 -8.89
CA LYS A 227 -15.95 11.27 -8.72
C LYS A 227 -15.78 10.13 -7.73
N PRO A 228 -16.16 10.28 -6.46
CA PRO A 228 -16.08 9.20 -5.51
C PRO A 228 -16.97 8.03 -5.96
N ASP A 229 -16.46 6.80 -5.75
CA ASP A 229 -17.27 5.63 -6.06
C ASP A 229 -18.52 5.61 -5.18
N GLU A 230 -19.67 5.24 -5.78
CA GLU A 230 -20.90 5.06 -5.04
C GLU A 230 -20.93 3.65 -4.43
N TYR A 231 -20.82 3.58 -3.10
CA TYR A 231 -21.01 2.34 -2.36
C TYR A 231 -22.32 2.41 -1.58
N PRO A 232 -23.10 1.32 -1.53
CA PRO A 232 -24.21 1.20 -0.59
C PRO A 232 -23.69 1.45 0.83
N ASN A 233 -24.35 2.35 1.58
CA ASN A 233 -23.95 2.71 2.94
C ASN A 233 -22.54 3.35 3.05
N ARG A 234 -22.13 4.14 2.07
CA ARG A 234 -20.91 4.94 2.18
C ARG A 234 -20.93 5.76 3.47
N GLY A 235 -19.88 5.62 4.27
CA GLY A 235 -19.72 6.39 5.51
C GLY A 235 -19.27 7.83 5.25
N VAL A 236 -19.47 8.67 6.25
CA VAL A 236 -18.88 10.01 6.30
C VAL A 236 -17.78 9.99 7.36
N ARG A 237 -16.65 10.66 7.06
CA ARG A 237 -15.58 10.84 8.05
C ARG A 237 -16.05 11.81 9.14
N GLY A 238 -16.53 11.25 10.27
CA GLY A 238 -16.97 12.04 11.40
C GLY A 238 -15.86 12.86 12.06
N ASP A 239 -14.62 12.40 11.95
CA ASP A 239 -13.42 13.05 12.47
C ASP A 239 -13.11 14.40 11.81
N ILE A 240 -13.64 14.69 10.62
CA ILE A 240 -13.41 15.95 9.90
C ILE A 240 -14.62 16.91 9.89
N LEU A 241 -15.76 16.51 10.44
CA LEU A 241 -16.97 17.34 10.43
C LEU A 241 -16.77 18.69 11.11
N LEU A 242 -16.01 18.71 12.19
CA LEU A 242 -15.72 19.90 12.98
C LEU A 242 -14.24 20.34 12.89
N LYS A 243 -13.54 19.97 11.81
CA LYS A 243 -12.11 20.26 11.67
C LYS A 243 -11.77 21.75 11.79
N ASN A 244 -12.68 22.61 11.38
CA ASN A 244 -12.51 24.07 11.41
C ASN A 244 -13.23 24.72 12.62
N ALA A 245 -13.69 23.93 13.60
CA ALA A 245 -14.29 24.48 14.80
C ALA A 245 -13.26 25.30 15.61
N PRO A 246 -13.66 26.44 16.21
CA PRO A 246 -12.79 27.31 16.99
C PRO A 246 -12.22 26.64 18.25
#